data_c89e38832effafab2ad9c3750f7d10ac
#
_entry.id   c89e38832effafab2ad9c3750f7d10ac
#
_cell.length_a   1.000
_cell.length_b   1.000
_cell.length_c   1.000
_cell.angle_alpha   90.00
_cell.angle_beta   90.00
_cell.angle_gamma   90.00
#
_symmetry.space_group_name_H-M   'P 1'
#
loop_
_entity.id
_entity.type
_entity.pdbx_description
1 polymer ?
#
loop_
_entity_poly.entity_id
_entity_poly.type
_entity_poly.pdbx_seq_one_letter_code
_entity_poly.pdbx_strand_id
1 'polypeptide(L)'
;LSELTGRKASTIHRLLEVDYTGGVVSFIHNDKNLLKCDVVILDEMSMVDVKLFQALIAALRYSCRVIMVGDADQLPSVGPGNILGEVVRSGLVPTVCLNEIFRQARRSLIVENAHHIISNEPLQKGGKTDDFFFLEADGDAAQKLVCDLVTTRLPRSYGFDPIKDIQVLCPTKLGPTGTQALNVELQNLLNPARKGKPQLQSAARVFRVGDKVMQVRNNYEIVWQRVGGEQGVGAYNGDIGIVESINTRDRSMVVRMDDRRLVYPAENLNELEIAYAITVHKSQGSEFPAVILPVAQVPPRLCYRNLFYTGVTRARKLCIVAGRRDVVNRMMSNVRQNLRYSGLAKLLEEALPPEQVTVEKA
;
A
#
# COMPACT_ATOMS: atom_id res chain seq x y z
N LEU A 1 -8.82 -7.25 -8.91
CA LEU A 1 -8.89 -8.21 -10.02
C LEU A 1 -10.12 -9.10 -9.96
N SER A 2 -10.42 -9.78 -8.84
CA SER A 2 -11.57 -10.70 -8.75
C SER A 2 -12.89 -10.04 -9.12
N GLU A 3 -13.16 -8.86 -8.60
CA GLU A 3 -14.39 -8.09 -8.89
C GLU A 3 -14.51 -7.68 -10.36
N LEU A 4 -13.39 -7.28 -10.97
CA LEU A 4 -13.37 -6.82 -12.37
C LEU A 4 -13.45 -7.95 -13.38
N THR A 5 -12.86 -9.11 -13.06
CA THR A 5 -12.72 -10.24 -14.00
C THR A 5 -13.77 -11.33 -13.79
N GLY A 6 -14.45 -11.34 -12.64
CA GLY A 6 -15.30 -12.43 -12.20
C GLY A 6 -14.55 -13.73 -11.92
N ARG A 7 -13.22 -13.73 -11.96
CA ARG A 7 -12.35 -14.88 -11.68
C ARG A 7 -11.67 -14.73 -10.32
N LYS A 8 -11.41 -15.84 -9.66
CA LYS A 8 -10.72 -15.87 -8.38
C LYS A 8 -9.27 -15.38 -8.57
N ALA A 9 -8.90 -14.27 -7.91
CA ALA A 9 -7.53 -13.85 -7.74
C ALA A 9 -7.06 -14.13 -6.30
N SER A 10 -5.76 -14.39 -6.15
CA SER A 10 -5.14 -14.64 -4.85
C SER A 10 -3.73 -14.08 -4.83
N THR A 11 -3.14 -13.96 -3.66
CA THR A 11 -1.71 -13.61 -3.56
C THR A 11 -0.83 -14.74 -4.10
N ILE A 12 0.38 -14.41 -4.57
CA ILE A 12 1.35 -15.42 -5.05
C ILE A 12 1.61 -16.48 -3.96
N HIS A 13 1.74 -16.07 -2.70
CA HIS A 13 1.93 -16.99 -1.57
C HIS A 13 0.79 -18.03 -1.46
N ARG A 14 -0.47 -17.60 -1.65
CA ARG A 14 -1.63 -18.52 -1.65
C ARG A 14 -1.68 -19.38 -2.88
N LEU A 15 -1.28 -18.86 -4.04
CA LEU A 15 -1.22 -19.61 -5.28
C LEU A 15 -0.18 -20.74 -5.17
N LEU A 16 0.96 -20.46 -4.55
CA LEU A 16 2.04 -21.43 -4.34
C LEU A 16 1.80 -22.37 -3.16
N GLU A 17 0.81 -22.08 -2.30
CA GLU A 17 0.50 -22.82 -1.06
C GLU A 17 1.72 -22.93 -0.12
N VAL A 18 1.70 -22.16 0.96
CA VAL A 18 2.83 -22.14 1.92
C VAL A 18 2.81 -23.39 2.77
N ASP A 19 3.93 -24.10 2.83
CA ASP A 19 4.16 -25.23 3.73
C ASP A 19 5.02 -24.80 4.92
N TYR A 20 4.52 -25.05 6.10
CA TYR A 20 5.18 -24.77 7.39
C TYR A 20 5.78 -26.02 8.04
N THR A 21 5.66 -27.19 7.39
CA THR A 21 6.20 -28.45 7.92
C THR A 21 7.73 -28.44 7.79
N GLY A 22 8.44 -28.41 8.91
CA GLY A 22 9.92 -28.48 8.92
C GLY A 22 10.67 -27.24 9.37
N GLY A 23 9.98 -26.20 9.88
CA GLY A 23 10.61 -25.00 10.46
C GLY A 23 11.20 -24.01 9.44
N VAL A 24 11.16 -24.33 8.15
CA VAL A 24 11.53 -23.43 7.05
C VAL A 24 10.32 -23.23 6.17
N VAL A 25 9.97 -21.97 5.90
CA VAL A 25 8.88 -21.64 4.99
C VAL A 25 9.24 -22.11 3.58
N SER A 26 8.47 -23.06 3.04
CA SER A 26 8.59 -23.57 1.67
C SER A 26 7.24 -23.47 0.94
N PHE A 27 7.24 -23.76 -0.35
CA PHE A 27 6.01 -23.76 -1.16
C PHE A 27 5.68 -25.17 -1.63
N ILE A 28 4.39 -25.55 -1.57
CA ILE A 28 3.89 -26.82 -2.06
C ILE A 28 4.02 -26.90 -3.59
N HIS A 29 3.67 -25.78 -4.28
CA HIS A 29 3.93 -25.66 -5.71
C HIS A 29 5.36 -25.14 -5.92
N ASN A 30 6.15 -25.93 -6.65
CA ASN A 30 7.57 -25.71 -6.93
C ASN A 30 7.96 -26.48 -8.23
N ASP A 31 9.24 -26.62 -8.52
CA ASP A 31 9.79 -27.31 -9.68
C ASP A 31 9.40 -28.81 -9.79
N LYS A 32 9.02 -29.44 -8.66
CA LYS A 32 8.55 -30.85 -8.60
C LYS A 32 7.04 -30.98 -8.65
N ASN A 33 6.30 -29.92 -8.32
CA ASN A 33 4.84 -29.86 -8.29
C ASN A 33 4.34 -28.60 -8.96
N LEU A 34 4.27 -28.62 -10.29
CA LEU A 34 3.93 -27.45 -11.09
C LEU A 34 2.47 -27.03 -10.97
N LEU A 35 2.23 -25.74 -11.08
CA LEU A 35 0.89 -25.17 -11.21
C LEU A 35 0.22 -25.65 -12.52
N LYS A 36 -1.06 -25.99 -12.43
CA LYS A 36 -1.87 -26.44 -13.59
C LYS A 36 -2.58 -25.24 -14.23
N CYS A 37 -1.81 -24.37 -14.89
CA CYS A 37 -2.34 -23.21 -15.58
C CYS A 37 -1.57 -22.97 -16.90
N ASP A 38 -2.26 -22.38 -17.88
CA ASP A 38 -1.67 -22.00 -19.17
C ASP A 38 -1.26 -20.54 -19.21
N VAL A 39 -1.86 -19.69 -18.35
CA VAL A 39 -1.59 -18.28 -18.24
C VAL A 39 -1.60 -17.87 -16.76
N VAL A 40 -0.62 -17.09 -16.34
CA VAL A 40 -0.59 -16.40 -15.03
C VAL A 40 -0.55 -14.90 -15.29
N ILE A 41 -1.48 -14.17 -14.68
CA ILE A 41 -1.51 -12.71 -14.69
C ILE A 41 -1.07 -12.24 -13.32
N LEU A 42 0.02 -11.47 -13.26
CA LEU A 42 0.60 -10.91 -12.06
C LEU A 42 0.32 -9.41 -12.03
N ASP A 43 -0.44 -8.98 -11.05
CA ASP A 43 -0.71 -7.57 -10.80
C ASP A 43 0.17 -7.04 -9.66
N GLU A 44 0.35 -5.71 -9.60
CA GLU A 44 1.20 -5.05 -8.59
C GLU A 44 2.64 -5.60 -8.55
N MET A 45 3.23 -5.83 -9.73
CA MET A 45 4.57 -6.42 -9.87
C MET A 45 5.69 -5.61 -9.20
N SER A 46 5.48 -4.31 -8.95
CA SER A 46 6.41 -3.48 -8.17
C SER A 46 6.66 -4.04 -6.76
N MET A 47 5.69 -4.77 -6.19
CA MET A 47 5.76 -5.35 -4.83
C MET A 47 6.42 -6.73 -4.79
N VAL A 48 6.71 -7.36 -5.93
CA VAL A 48 7.26 -8.72 -6.01
C VAL A 48 8.79 -8.68 -5.95
N ASP A 49 9.36 -9.35 -4.96
CA ASP A 49 10.80 -9.48 -4.84
C ASP A 49 11.37 -10.68 -5.64
N VAL A 50 12.71 -10.73 -5.75
CA VAL A 50 13.42 -11.77 -6.52
C VAL A 50 13.10 -13.17 -6.02
N LYS A 51 13.02 -13.39 -4.70
CA LYS A 51 12.79 -14.72 -4.13
C LYS A 51 11.40 -15.23 -4.43
N LEU A 52 10.41 -14.36 -4.27
CA LEU A 52 9.02 -14.72 -4.55
C LEU A 52 8.79 -14.93 -6.04
N PHE A 53 9.41 -14.09 -6.89
CA PHE A 53 9.34 -14.25 -8.34
C PHE A 53 10.02 -15.55 -8.79
N GLN A 54 11.21 -15.86 -8.26
CA GLN A 54 11.91 -17.11 -8.55
C GLN A 54 11.06 -18.32 -8.16
N ALA A 55 10.46 -18.33 -6.97
CA ALA A 55 9.60 -19.42 -6.52
C ALA A 55 8.39 -19.61 -7.44
N LEU A 56 7.77 -18.51 -7.89
CA LEU A 56 6.66 -18.58 -8.83
C LEU A 56 7.09 -19.15 -10.18
N ILE A 57 8.16 -18.62 -10.79
CA ILE A 57 8.63 -19.09 -12.10
C ILE A 57 9.02 -20.57 -12.04
N ALA A 58 9.67 -21.03 -10.96
CA ALA A 58 10.01 -22.43 -10.76
C ALA A 58 8.78 -23.35 -10.69
N ALA A 59 7.63 -22.84 -10.25
CA ALA A 59 6.38 -23.58 -10.16
C ALA A 59 5.55 -23.57 -11.46
N LEU A 60 5.98 -22.85 -12.51
CA LEU A 60 5.27 -22.77 -13.77
C LEU A 60 5.76 -23.81 -14.78
N ARG A 61 4.84 -24.28 -15.63
CA ARG A 61 5.22 -25.06 -16.81
C ARG A 61 5.93 -24.16 -17.81
N TYR A 62 6.87 -24.72 -18.57
CA TYR A 62 7.58 -23.97 -19.60
C TYR A 62 6.65 -23.32 -20.65
N SER A 63 5.51 -23.94 -20.94
CA SER A 63 4.49 -23.43 -21.87
C SER A 63 3.55 -22.37 -21.26
N CYS A 64 3.67 -22.10 -19.95
CA CYS A 64 2.81 -21.13 -19.28
C CYS A 64 3.19 -19.70 -19.67
N ARG A 65 2.21 -18.91 -20.09
CA ARG A 65 2.38 -17.49 -20.38
C ARG A 65 2.32 -16.68 -19.09
N VAL A 66 3.24 -15.73 -18.94
CA VAL A 66 3.27 -14.82 -17.79
C VAL A 66 2.99 -13.41 -18.29
N ILE A 67 1.94 -12.80 -17.76
CA ILE A 67 1.57 -11.40 -18.01
C ILE A 67 1.85 -10.63 -16.73
N MET A 68 2.79 -9.68 -16.78
CA MET A 68 3.18 -8.84 -15.66
C MET A 68 2.56 -7.46 -15.81
N VAL A 69 1.80 -7.03 -14.80
CA VAL A 69 1.18 -5.69 -14.73
C VAL A 69 1.71 -4.98 -13.49
N GLY A 70 2.04 -3.71 -13.60
CA GLY A 70 2.53 -2.94 -12.47
C GLY A 70 3.07 -1.58 -12.88
N ASP A 71 3.48 -0.82 -11.88
CA ASP A 71 4.01 0.52 -12.04
C ASP A 71 5.45 0.57 -11.50
N ALA A 72 6.41 0.76 -12.41
CA ALA A 72 7.84 0.78 -12.07
C ALA A 72 8.27 2.03 -11.27
N ASP A 73 7.44 3.09 -11.27
CA ASP A 73 7.68 4.33 -10.55
C ASP A 73 7.13 4.31 -9.13
N GLN A 74 6.30 3.33 -8.77
CA GLN A 74 5.88 3.10 -7.39
C GLN A 74 7.03 2.56 -6.53
N LEU A 75 6.74 2.45 -5.21
CA LEU A 75 7.68 1.84 -4.26
C LEU A 75 8.02 0.40 -4.68
N PRO A 76 9.28 0.06 -4.75
CA PRO A 76 9.70 -1.31 -5.02
C PRO A 76 9.37 -2.23 -3.82
N SER A 77 9.48 -3.53 -4.03
CA SER A 77 9.30 -4.56 -3.00
C SER A 77 10.14 -4.29 -1.75
N VAL A 78 9.69 -4.74 -0.58
CA VAL A 78 10.50 -4.69 0.65
C VAL A 78 11.71 -5.63 0.56
N GLY A 79 11.53 -6.78 -0.08
CA GLY A 79 12.58 -7.76 -0.36
C GLY A 79 13.57 -7.30 -1.44
N PRO A 80 14.60 -8.10 -1.74
CA PRO A 80 15.68 -7.75 -2.66
C PRO A 80 15.19 -7.68 -4.12
N GLY A 81 15.84 -6.81 -4.90
CA GLY A 81 15.64 -6.66 -6.34
C GLY A 81 14.55 -5.65 -6.75
N ASN A 82 14.43 -5.48 -8.05
CA ASN A 82 13.41 -4.65 -8.73
C ASN A 82 13.05 -5.33 -10.06
N ILE A 83 12.34 -6.46 -9.98
CA ILE A 83 12.05 -7.33 -11.13
C ILE A 83 11.41 -6.54 -12.27
N LEU A 84 10.29 -5.84 -11.99
CA LEU A 84 9.56 -5.10 -13.03
C LEU A 84 10.45 -4.07 -13.71
N GLY A 85 11.14 -3.24 -12.92
CA GLY A 85 12.00 -2.19 -13.46
C GLY A 85 13.20 -2.73 -14.25
N GLU A 86 13.75 -3.89 -13.88
CA GLU A 86 14.86 -4.51 -14.60
C GLU A 86 14.40 -5.19 -15.89
N VAL A 87 13.26 -5.88 -15.86
CA VAL A 87 12.66 -6.47 -17.06
C VAL A 87 12.31 -5.41 -18.09
N VAL A 88 11.67 -4.33 -17.67
CA VAL A 88 11.34 -3.19 -18.57
C VAL A 88 12.61 -2.54 -19.16
N ARG A 89 13.63 -2.29 -18.33
CA ARG A 89 14.88 -1.69 -18.79
C ARG A 89 15.71 -2.59 -19.72
N SER A 90 15.62 -3.90 -19.56
CA SER A 90 16.35 -4.83 -20.44
C SER A 90 15.92 -4.73 -21.90
N GLY A 91 14.66 -4.32 -22.16
CA GLY A 91 14.10 -4.28 -23.52
C GLY A 91 13.94 -5.66 -24.17
N LEU A 92 14.21 -6.76 -23.46
CA LEU A 92 14.21 -8.12 -23.99
C LEU A 92 12.87 -8.82 -23.85
N VAL A 93 11.98 -8.28 -23.02
CA VAL A 93 10.62 -8.80 -22.82
C VAL A 93 9.62 -7.82 -23.46
N PRO A 94 8.68 -8.29 -24.29
CA PRO A 94 7.68 -7.41 -24.89
C PRO A 94 6.97 -6.58 -23.81
N THR A 95 7.03 -5.27 -23.96
CA THR A 95 6.54 -4.34 -22.92
C THR A 95 5.67 -3.27 -23.56
N VAL A 96 4.50 -3.03 -22.99
CA VAL A 96 3.61 -1.92 -23.32
C VAL A 96 3.61 -0.94 -22.17
N CYS A 97 4.05 0.30 -22.42
CA CYS A 97 4.01 1.39 -21.45
C CYS A 97 2.79 2.28 -21.71
N LEU A 98 1.89 2.40 -20.73
CA LEU A 98 0.72 3.26 -20.80
C LEU A 98 1.11 4.69 -20.41
N ASN A 99 1.59 5.48 -21.38
CA ASN A 99 2.08 6.85 -21.14
C ASN A 99 1.04 7.94 -21.46
N GLU A 100 -0.08 7.57 -22.10
CA GLU A 100 -1.09 8.53 -22.48
C GLU A 100 -2.16 8.71 -21.40
N ILE A 101 -2.33 9.95 -20.95
CA ILE A 101 -3.44 10.34 -20.09
C ILE A 101 -4.69 10.49 -20.95
N PHE A 102 -5.68 9.64 -20.74
CA PHE A 102 -6.97 9.77 -21.42
C PHE A 102 -7.60 11.14 -21.15
N ARG A 103 -8.33 11.68 -22.14
CA ARG A 103 -8.93 13.03 -22.12
C ARG A 103 -9.78 13.31 -20.86
N GLN A 104 -10.41 12.30 -20.28
CA GLN A 104 -11.18 12.42 -19.03
C GLN A 104 -10.27 12.53 -17.80
N ALA A 105 -9.14 11.84 -17.77
CA ALA A 105 -8.17 11.90 -16.69
C ALA A 105 -7.29 13.17 -16.73
N ARG A 106 -7.19 13.87 -17.87
CA ARG A 106 -6.52 15.19 -18.00
C ARG A 106 -7.18 16.31 -17.17
N ARG A 107 -8.36 16.08 -16.59
CA ARG A 107 -9.00 17.04 -15.68
C ARG A 107 -8.61 16.82 -14.22
N SER A 108 -7.84 15.77 -13.90
CA SER A 108 -7.40 15.43 -12.56
C SER A 108 -5.99 15.95 -12.33
N LEU A 109 -5.83 16.88 -11.41
CA LEU A 109 -4.52 17.37 -10.98
C LEU A 109 -3.75 16.28 -10.18
N ILE A 110 -4.41 15.28 -9.62
CA ILE A 110 -3.74 14.12 -9.02
C ILE A 110 -2.93 13.41 -10.11
N VAL A 111 -3.54 13.15 -11.27
CA VAL A 111 -2.90 12.45 -12.39
C VAL A 111 -1.80 13.30 -13.01
N GLU A 112 -2.07 14.59 -13.30
CA GLU A 112 -1.06 15.51 -13.84
C GLU A 112 0.13 15.66 -12.90
N ASN A 113 -0.12 15.86 -11.60
CA ASN A 113 0.96 15.96 -10.62
C ASN A 113 1.72 14.64 -10.43
N ALA A 114 1.08 13.49 -10.59
CA ALA A 114 1.78 12.21 -10.61
C ALA A 114 2.81 12.17 -11.76
N HIS A 115 2.45 12.61 -12.97
CA HIS A 115 3.39 12.74 -14.09
C HIS A 115 4.47 13.78 -13.82
N HIS A 116 4.14 14.96 -13.27
CA HIS A 116 5.12 15.97 -12.86
C HIS A 116 6.13 15.45 -11.85
N ILE A 117 5.69 14.59 -10.92
CA ILE A 117 6.60 13.95 -9.97
C ILE A 117 7.61 13.06 -10.70
N ILE A 118 7.17 12.24 -11.66
CA ILE A 118 8.05 11.36 -12.43
C ILE A 118 9.02 12.16 -13.29
N SER A 119 8.53 13.20 -13.99
CA SER A 119 9.32 14.06 -14.87
C SER A 119 10.18 15.08 -14.11
N ASN A 120 10.05 15.17 -12.79
CA ASN A 120 10.68 16.21 -11.95
C ASN A 120 10.29 17.63 -12.35
N GLU A 121 9.04 17.82 -12.74
CA GLU A 121 8.45 19.10 -13.06
C GLU A 121 7.74 19.73 -11.85
N PRO A 122 7.60 21.07 -11.78
CA PRO A 122 6.91 21.70 -10.66
C PRO A 122 5.47 21.23 -10.51
N LEU A 123 5.04 20.96 -9.27
CA LEU A 123 3.66 20.61 -8.99
C LEU A 123 2.70 21.74 -9.34
N GLN A 124 1.63 21.42 -10.02
CA GLN A 124 0.53 22.34 -10.28
C GLN A 124 -0.28 22.61 -9.00
N LYS A 125 -0.68 23.87 -8.83
CA LYS A 125 -1.53 24.27 -7.71
C LYS A 125 -2.99 24.13 -8.10
N GLY A 126 -3.76 23.44 -7.27
CA GLY A 126 -5.21 23.33 -7.45
C GLY A 126 -5.95 24.63 -7.15
N GLY A 127 -7.03 24.89 -7.87
CA GLY A 127 -8.07 25.85 -7.56
C GLY A 127 -9.18 25.24 -6.70
N LYS A 128 -10.28 25.96 -6.46
CA LYS A 128 -11.32 25.52 -5.52
C LYS A 128 -12.05 24.21 -5.89
N THR A 129 -12.06 23.84 -7.15
CA THR A 129 -12.79 22.68 -7.69
C THR A 129 -11.91 21.50 -8.05
N ASP A 130 -10.61 21.64 -7.81
CA ASP A 130 -9.64 20.63 -8.18
C ASP A 130 -9.50 19.53 -7.11
N ASP A 131 -8.82 18.47 -7.47
CA ASP A 131 -8.64 17.26 -6.67
C ASP A 131 -7.27 17.14 -6.01
N PHE A 132 -6.38 18.15 -6.20
CA PHE A 132 -5.04 18.19 -5.61
C PHE A 132 -4.73 19.55 -4.98
N PHE A 133 -4.22 19.53 -3.75
CA PHE A 133 -3.84 20.74 -3.02
C PHE A 133 -2.47 20.59 -2.36
N PHE A 134 -1.69 21.66 -2.39
CA PHE A 134 -0.48 21.79 -1.60
C PHE A 134 -0.66 22.87 -0.53
N LEU A 135 -0.61 22.48 0.74
CA LEU A 135 -0.75 23.37 1.90
C LEU A 135 0.58 23.46 2.63
N GLU A 136 1.16 24.64 2.66
CA GLU A 136 2.48 24.87 3.26
C GLU A 136 2.37 24.92 4.79
N ALA A 137 3.11 24.04 5.47
CA ALA A 137 3.18 23.94 6.91
C ALA A 137 4.43 23.20 7.35
N ASP A 138 4.94 23.48 8.57
CA ASP A 138 6.10 22.82 9.14
C ASP A 138 5.89 22.47 10.62
N GLY A 139 6.65 21.50 11.12
CA GLY A 139 6.66 21.08 12.52
C GLY A 139 5.28 20.79 13.10
N ASP A 140 5.00 21.38 14.26
CA ASP A 140 3.71 21.22 14.97
C ASP A 140 2.53 21.86 14.21
N ALA A 141 2.79 22.89 13.41
CA ALA A 141 1.75 23.48 12.56
C ALA A 141 1.26 22.51 11.50
N ALA A 142 2.16 21.71 10.94
CA ALA A 142 1.78 20.65 9.99
C ALA A 142 0.95 19.55 10.66
N GLN A 143 1.29 19.13 11.88
CA GLN A 143 0.49 18.18 12.66
C GLN A 143 -0.94 18.70 12.91
N LYS A 144 -1.06 19.93 13.40
CA LYS A 144 -2.36 20.58 13.65
C LYS A 144 -3.17 20.72 12.37
N LEU A 145 -2.53 21.09 11.25
CA LEU A 145 -3.18 21.19 9.95
C LEU A 145 -3.75 19.84 9.50
N VAL A 146 -2.96 18.75 9.62
CA VAL A 146 -3.43 17.39 9.28
C VAL A 146 -4.62 17.00 10.14
N CYS A 147 -4.56 17.24 11.45
CA CYS A 147 -5.68 16.94 12.35
C CYS A 147 -6.93 17.74 11.98
N ASP A 148 -6.82 19.04 11.70
CA ASP A 148 -7.94 19.89 11.30
C ASP A 148 -8.52 19.47 9.93
N LEU A 149 -7.68 19.11 8.97
CA LEU A 149 -8.14 18.56 7.69
C LEU A 149 -8.99 17.30 7.88
N VAL A 150 -8.51 16.34 8.69
CA VAL A 150 -9.22 15.07 8.92
C VAL A 150 -10.51 15.27 9.70
N THR A 151 -10.49 16.09 10.74
CA THR A 151 -11.62 16.17 11.70
C THR A 151 -12.67 17.21 11.31
N THR A 152 -12.28 18.25 10.57
CA THR A 152 -13.13 19.42 10.36
C THR A 152 -13.28 19.81 8.89
N ARG A 153 -12.18 20.13 8.20
CA ARG A 153 -12.26 20.75 6.87
C ARG A 153 -12.82 19.81 5.82
N LEU A 154 -12.26 18.60 5.68
CA LEU A 154 -12.71 17.66 4.65
C LEU A 154 -14.12 17.12 4.90
N PRO A 155 -14.51 16.75 6.14
CA PRO A 155 -15.90 16.42 6.42
C PRO A 155 -16.89 17.53 6.07
N ARG A 156 -16.58 18.80 6.41
CA ARG A 156 -17.47 19.94 6.15
C ARG A 156 -17.54 20.34 4.67
N SER A 157 -16.40 20.34 3.97
CA SER A 157 -16.30 20.85 2.59
C SER A 157 -16.66 19.82 1.54
N TYR A 158 -16.38 18.53 1.79
CA TYR A 158 -16.55 17.45 0.82
C TYR A 158 -17.47 16.33 1.28
N GLY A 159 -17.95 16.36 2.53
CA GLY A 159 -18.79 15.30 3.10
C GLY A 159 -18.06 13.98 3.35
N PHE A 160 -16.73 13.97 3.37
CA PHE A 160 -15.96 12.75 3.63
C PHE A 160 -16.12 12.28 5.08
N ASP A 161 -16.35 10.99 5.26
CA ASP A 161 -16.26 10.35 6.57
C ASP A 161 -14.79 10.28 7.01
N PRO A 162 -14.41 10.86 8.17
CA PRO A 162 -13.03 10.93 8.61
C PRO A 162 -12.37 9.56 8.86
N ILE A 163 -13.17 8.53 9.10
CA ILE A 163 -12.67 7.17 9.37
C ILE A 163 -12.62 6.33 8.09
N LYS A 164 -13.69 6.41 7.26
CA LYS A 164 -13.84 5.54 6.09
C LYS A 164 -13.17 6.11 4.85
N ASP A 165 -13.33 7.43 4.62
CA ASP A 165 -12.95 8.05 3.35
C ASP A 165 -11.57 8.69 3.38
N ILE A 166 -11.09 9.11 4.58
CA ILE A 166 -9.83 9.82 4.71
C ILE A 166 -8.74 8.88 5.22
N GLN A 167 -7.58 8.92 4.55
CA GLN A 167 -6.37 8.23 5.00
C GLN A 167 -5.19 9.18 5.04
N VAL A 168 -4.53 9.26 6.20
CA VAL A 168 -3.25 9.97 6.32
C VAL A 168 -2.12 9.01 5.99
N LEU A 169 -1.29 9.35 5.00
CA LEU A 169 -0.17 8.55 4.52
C LEU A 169 1.16 9.22 4.87
N CYS A 170 1.82 8.73 5.90
CA CYS A 170 3.06 9.33 6.41
C CYS A 170 4.31 8.72 5.75
N PRO A 171 5.30 9.54 5.36
CA PRO A 171 6.61 9.04 4.95
C PRO A 171 7.35 8.30 6.08
N THR A 172 7.11 8.69 7.34
CA THR A 172 7.84 8.20 8.52
C THR A 172 6.91 7.77 9.66
N LYS A 173 7.44 6.95 10.57
CA LYS A 173 6.74 6.58 11.81
C LYS A 173 6.94 7.60 12.93
N LEU A 174 8.10 8.26 12.97
CA LEU A 174 8.54 9.14 14.04
C LEU A 174 8.37 10.62 13.67
N GLY A 175 8.38 11.48 14.70
CA GLY A 175 8.24 12.93 14.58
C GLY A 175 6.78 13.40 14.65
N PRO A 176 6.53 14.72 14.68
CA PRO A 176 5.19 15.30 14.84
C PRO A 176 4.20 14.88 13.75
N THR A 177 4.68 14.72 12.52
CA THR A 177 3.89 14.27 11.36
C THR A 177 4.08 12.79 11.04
N GLY A 178 4.70 12.02 11.94
CA GLY A 178 4.83 10.57 11.83
C GLY A 178 3.57 9.83 12.29
N THR A 179 3.44 8.56 11.87
CA THR A 179 2.24 7.77 12.18
C THR A 179 1.99 7.61 13.68
N GLN A 180 3.05 7.55 14.51
CA GLN A 180 2.89 7.38 15.96
C GLN A 180 2.19 8.59 16.60
N ALA A 181 2.70 9.80 16.36
CA ALA A 181 2.14 11.01 16.90
C ALA A 181 0.73 11.30 16.34
N LEU A 182 0.57 11.19 15.01
CA LEU A 182 -0.72 11.45 14.37
C LEU A 182 -1.80 10.44 14.78
N ASN A 183 -1.48 9.16 15.00
CA ASN A 183 -2.47 8.19 15.47
C ASN A 183 -2.95 8.50 16.89
N VAL A 184 -2.08 8.97 17.79
CA VAL A 184 -2.47 9.38 19.14
C VAL A 184 -3.41 10.59 19.09
N GLU A 185 -3.05 11.64 18.34
CA GLU A 185 -3.85 12.85 18.21
C GLU A 185 -5.20 12.58 17.52
N LEU A 186 -5.19 11.88 16.39
CA LEU A 186 -6.41 11.56 15.64
C LEU A 186 -7.35 10.64 16.42
N GLN A 187 -6.81 9.66 17.15
CA GLN A 187 -7.61 8.80 18.03
C GLN A 187 -8.30 9.63 19.12
N ASN A 188 -7.59 10.57 19.74
CA ASN A 188 -8.17 11.41 20.78
C ASN A 188 -9.21 12.39 20.24
N LEU A 189 -9.06 12.88 19.01
CA LEU A 189 -10.00 13.80 18.38
C LEU A 189 -11.24 13.08 17.82
N LEU A 190 -11.05 11.94 17.14
CA LEU A 190 -12.13 11.23 16.46
C LEU A 190 -12.83 10.21 17.36
N ASN A 191 -12.09 9.60 18.26
CA ASN A 191 -12.55 8.51 19.12
C ASN A 191 -12.05 8.67 20.57
N PRO A 192 -12.41 9.77 21.28
CA PRO A 192 -11.93 10.05 22.63
C PRO A 192 -12.36 8.96 23.63
N ALA A 193 -11.55 8.80 24.67
CA ALA A 193 -11.93 7.96 25.81
C ALA A 193 -13.17 8.56 26.49
N ARG A 194 -14.15 7.71 26.82
CA ARG A 194 -15.38 8.10 27.53
C ARG A 194 -15.68 7.09 28.64
N LYS A 195 -16.24 7.55 29.75
CA LYS A 195 -16.70 6.66 30.85
C LYS A 195 -17.68 5.61 30.28
N GLY A 196 -17.43 4.34 30.57
CA GLY A 196 -18.26 3.22 30.08
C GLY A 196 -17.93 2.73 28.67
N LYS A 197 -17.04 3.40 27.92
CA LYS A 197 -16.59 2.91 26.62
C LYS A 197 -15.51 1.85 26.82
N PRO A 198 -15.71 0.60 26.33
CA PRO A 198 -14.71 -0.44 26.47
C PRO A 198 -13.40 -0.06 25.76
N GLN A 199 -12.30 -0.28 26.45
CA GLN A 199 -10.95 -0.11 25.88
C GLN A 199 -10.06 -1.26 26.33
N LEU A 200 -9.05 -1.58 25.54
CA LEU A 200 -8.12 -2.66 25.79
C LEU A 200 -6.69 -2.18 25.52
N GLN A 201 -5.85 -2.33 26.55
CA GLN A 201 -4.43 -1.99 26.41
C GLN A 201 -3.63 -3.22 25.95
N SER A 202 -2.82 -3.05 24.92
CA SER A 202 -1.85 -4.02 24.45
C SER A 202 -0.51 -3.34 24.21
N ALA A 203 0.49 -3.68 25.00
CA ALA A 203 1.78 -2.99 25.04
C ALA A 203 1.62 -1.47 25.19
N ALA A 204 2.18 -0.68 24.27
CA ALA A 204 2.09 0.79 24.28
C ALA A 204 0.83 1.35 23.59
N ARG A 205 -0.12 0.48 23.18
CA ARG A 205 -1.32 0.89 22.43
C ARG A 205 -2.57 0.71 23.26
N VAL A 206 -3.53 1.62 23.09
CA VAL A 206 -4.86 1.51 23.67
C VAL A 206 -5.85 1.44 22.52
N PHE A 207 -6.59 0.33 22.42
CA PHE A 207 -7.68 0.16 21.48
C PHE A 207 -9.00 0.51 22.12
N ARG A 208 -9.87 1.20 21.38
CA ARG A 208 -11.23 1.59 21.78
C ARG A 208 -12.23 1.11 20.75
N VAL A 209 -13.43 0.76 21.17
CA VAL A 209 -14.52 0.49 20.22
C VAL A 209 -14.69 1.67 19.27
N GLY A 210 -14.74 1.42 17.96
CA GLY A 210 -14.79 2.42 16.89
C GLY A 210 -13.42 2.87 16.36
N ASP A 211 -12.30 2.38 16.89
CA ASP A 211 -10.98 2.69 16.33
C ASP A 211 -10.79 2.08 14.95
N LYS A 212 -10.14 2.84 14.07
CA LYS A 212 -9.60 2.33 12.81
C LYS A 212 -8.28 1.62 13.09
N VAL A 213 -8.17 0.37 12.68
CA VAL A 213 -7.00 -0.49 12.91
C VAL A 213 -6.54 -1.16 11.63
N MET A 214 -5.27 -1.60 11.61
CA MET A 214 -4.68 -2.32 10.49
C MET A 214 -3.96 -3.57 11.02
N GLN A 215 -4.14 -4.69 10.33
CA GLN A 215 -3.32 -5.91 10.49
C GLN A 215 -1.90 -5.62 9.99
N VAL A 216 -0.88 -5.94 10.79
CA VAL A 216 0.52 -5.62 10.46
C VAL A 216 1.41 -6.84 10.21
N ARG A 217 0.80 -8.03 10.28
CA ARG A 217 1.43 -9.33 9.97
C ARG A 217 0.40 -10.21 9.29
N ASN A 218 0.85 -11.15 8.45
CA ASN A 218 -0.04 -12.21 8.00
C ASN A 218 -0.30 -13.18 9.15
N ASN A 219 -1.57 -13.48 9.40
CA ASN A 219 -1.99 -14.52 10.32
C ASN A 219 -3.02 -15.38 9.61
N TYR A 220 -2.67 -16.63 9.34
CA TYR A 220 -3.47 -17.56 8.57
C TYR A 220 -4.47 -18.36 9.43
N GLU A 221 -4.42 -18.20 10.76
CA GLU A 221 -5.22 -18.95 11.73
C GLU A 221 -6.39 -18.14 12.29
N ILE A 222 -6.36 -16.82 12.22
CA ILE A 222 -7.45 -15.97 12.71
C ILE A 222 -8.74 -16.31 11.98
N VAL A 223 -9.74 -16.73 12.74
CA VAL A 223 -11.07 -17.08 12.22
C VAL A 223 -11.86 -15.81 11.93
N TRP A 224 -12.50 -15.77 10.77
CA TRP A 224 -13.46 -14.74 10.42
C TRP A 224 -14.82 -15.33 10.02
N GLN A 225 -15.85 -14.54 10.21
CA GLN A 225 -17.22 -14.85 9.83
C GLN A 225 -17.85 -13.67 9.09
N ARG A 226 -18.59 -13.94 8.01
CA ARG A 226 -19.43 -12.97 7.30
C ARG A 226 -20.84 -12.95 7.84
N VAL A 227 -21.56 -11.87 7.57
CA VAL A 227 -22.99 -11.71 7.97
C VAL A 227 -23.87 -12.82 7.40
N GLY A 228 -23.53 -13.42 6.26
CA GLY A 228 -24.24 -14.56 5.66
C GLY A 228 -23.90 -15.94 6.24
N GLY A 229 -23.11 -16.02 7.33
CA GLY A 229 -22.73 -17.29 7.98
C GLY A 229 -21.51 -17.97 7.37
N GLU A 230 -20.97 -17.49 6.26
CA GLU A 230 -19.72 -17.99 5.70
C GLU A 230 -18.59 -17.78 6.70
N GLN A 231 -17.76 -18.81 6.89
CA GLN A 231 -16.59 -18.75 7.78
C GLN A 231 -15.33 -19.10 7.02
N GLY A 232 -14.22 -18.58 7.49
CA GLY A 232 -12.91 -18.91 6.97
C GLY A 232 -11.81 -18.45 7.91
N VAL A 233 -10.57 -18.54 7.45
CA VAL A 233 -9.39 -18.17 8.23
C VAL A 233 -8.52 -17.19 7.44
N GLY A 234 -7.77 -16.39 8.19
CA GLY A 234 -6.73 -15.51 7.67
C GLY A 234 -7.05 -14.03 7.75
N ALA A 235 -6.08 -13.29 8.30
CA ALA A 235 -5.96 -11.84 8.28
C ALA A 235 -4.60 -11.48 7.66
N TYR A 236 -4.57 -10.47 6.79
CA TYR A 236 -3.38 -10.17 6.02
C TYR A 236 -2.78 -8.82 6.35
N ASN A 237 -1.47 -8.72 6.24
CA ASN A 237 -0.77 -7.46 6.41
C ASN A 237 -1.32 -6.40 5.44
N GLY A 238 -1.80 -5.28 6.00
CA GLY A 238 -2.46 -4.22 5.25
C GLY A 238 -4.00 -4.23 5.34
N ASP A 239 -4.63 -5.33 5.81
CA ASP A 239 -6.09 -5.36 6.04
C ASP A 239 -6.48 -4.28 7.05
N ILE A 240 -7.38 -3.37 6.66
CA ILE A 240 -7.87 -2.28 7.51
C ILE A 240 -9.28 -2.62 8.01
N GLY A 241 -9.54 -2.33 9.27
CA GLY A 241 -10.84 -2.57 9.88
C GLY A 241 -11.19 -1.58 10.98
N ILE A 242 -12.38 -1.78 11.53
CA ILE A 242 -12.92 -1.00 12.65
C ILE A 242 -13.15 -1.93 13.82
N VAL A 243 -12.72 -1.53 15.00
CA VAL A 243 -12.99 -2.24 16.25
C VAL A 243 -14.49 -2.19 16.54
N GLU A 244 -15.18 -3.31 16.41
CA GLU A 244 -16.63 -3.42 16.59
C GLU A 244 -17.00 -3.63 18.06
N SER A 245 -16.27 -4.49 18.76
CA SER A 245 -16.49 -4.74 20.18
C SER A 245 -15.20 -5.14 20.91
N ILE A 246 -15.18 -4.94 22.21
CA ILE A 246 -14.08 -5.33 23.10
C ILE A 246 -14.66 -6.07 24.30
N ASN A 247 -14.18 -7.28 24.56
CA ASN A 247 -14.42 -8.03 25.77
C ASN A 247 -13.23 -7.84 26.72
N THR A 248 -13.42 -7.04 27.76
CA THR A 248 -12.35 -6.72 28.73
C THR A 248 -12.06 -7.90 29.69
N ARG A 249 -12.99 -8.83 29.88
CA ARG A 249 -12.81 -10.02 30.73
C ARG A 249 -11.86 -11.02 30.09
N ASP A 250 -12.16 -11.37 28.82
CA ASP A 250 -11.38 -12.34 28.04
C ASP A 250 -10.21 -11.66 27.29
N ARG A 251 -10.07 -10.34 27.44
CA ARG A 251 -9.07 -9.53 26.74
C ARG A 251 -9.07 -9.79 25.23
N SER A 252 -10.25 -9.90 24.64
CA SER A 252 -10.44 -10.14 23.20
C SER A 252 -11.14 -8.97 22.53
N MET A 253 -11.01 -8.89 21.22
CA MET A 253 -11.54 -7.82 20.40
C MET A 253 -12.10 -8.37 19.09
N VAL A 254 -13.26 -7.85 18.66
CA VAL A 254 -13.81 -8.11 17.34
C VAL A 254 -13.51 -6.93 16.44
N VAL A 255 -12.88 -7.21 15.31
CA VAL A 255 -12.58 -6.22 14.28
C VAL A 255 -13.37 -6.57 13.02
N ARG A 256 -14.10 -5.59 12.48
CA ARG A 256 -14.78 -5.72 11.20
C ARG A 256 -13.87 -5.19 10.10
N MET A 257 -13.44 -6.07 9.21
CA MET A 257 -12.63 -5.79 8.01
C MET A 257 -13.50 -6.10 6.79
N ASP A 258 -13.91 -5.06 6.06
CA ASP A 258 -14.94 -5.14 5.00
C ASP A 258 -16.22 -5.81 5.52
N ASP A 259 -16.59 -6.97 4.97
CA ASP A 259 -17.75 -7.79 5.34
C ASP A 259 -17.43 -8.92 6.33
N ARG A 260 -16.14 -9.03 6.77
CA ARG A 260 -15.65 -10.07 7.67
C ARG A 260 -15.52 -9.54 9.11
N ARG A 261 -15.97 -10.32 10.07
CA ARG A 261 -15.74 -10.11 11.50
C ARG A 261 -14.66 -11.07 11.98
N LEU A 262 -13.56 -10.53 12.44
CA LEU A 262 -12.40 -11.27 12.92
C LEU A 262 -12.31 -11.16 14.43
N VAL A 263 -12.09 -12.27 15.10
CA VAL A 263 -11.92 -12.32 16.57
C VAL A 263 -10.43 -12.36 16.91
N TYR A 264 -9.96 -11.35 17.61
CA TYR A 264 -8.58 -11.22 18.08
C TYR A 264 -8.49 -11.53 19.55
N PRO A 265 -7.94 -12.69 19.94
CA PRO A 265 -7.60 -12.97 21.33
C PRO A 265 -6.40 -12.12 21.78
N ALA A 266 -6.12 -12.13 23.09
CA ALA A 266 -5.11 -11.28 23.72
C ALA A 266 -3.72 -11.39 23.08
N GLU A 267 -3.30 -12.59 22.70
CA GLU A 267 -2.02 -12.91 22.09
C GLU A 267 -1.85 -12.31 20.70
N ASN A 268 -2.94 -12.11 19.96
CA ASN A 268 -2.90 -11.58 18.60
C ASN A 268 -3.11 -10.07 18.52
N LEU A 269 -3.36 -9.37 19.63
CA LEU A 269 -3.55 -7.91 19.64
C LEU A 269 -2.30 -7.14 19.22
N ASN A 270 -1.13 -7.72 19.36
CA ASN A 270 0.15 -7.13 18.89
C ASN A 270 0.27 -7.11 17.37
N GLU A 271 -0.58 -7.85 16.66
CA GLU A 271 -0.66 -7.86 15.20
C GLU A 271 -1.50 -6.72 14.63
N LEU A 272 -2.16 -5.92 15.49
CA LEU A 272 -2.94 -4.76 15.11
C LEU A 272 -2.24 -3.46 15.47
N GLU A 273 -2.33 -2.47 14.59
CA GLU A 273 -1.93 -1.08 14.85
C GLU A 273 -3.12 -0.13 14.64
N ILE A 274 -3.14 1.00 15.39
CA ILE A 274 -4.06 2.11 15.11
C ILE A 274 -3.73 2.66 13.72
N ALA A 275 -4.74 2.93 12.90
CA ALA A 275 -4.58 3.16 11.47
C ALA A 275 -5.28 4.42 10.91
N TYR A 276 -5.51 5.43 11.72
CA TYR A 276 -5.91 6.77 11.20
C TYR A 276 -4.82 7.35 10.31
N ALA A 277 -3.56 7.12 10.70
CA ALA A 277 -2.37 7.41 9.90
C ALA A 277 -1.55 6.12 9.71
N ILE A 278 -1.18 5.81 8.47
CA ILE A 278 -0.31 4.67 8.12
C ILE A 278 0.90 5.15 7.33
N THR A 279 1.94 4.33 7.20
CA THR A 279 3.06 4.69 6.32
C THR A 279 2.69 4.49 4.86
N VAL A 280 3.28 5.29 3.96
CA VAL A 280 3.11 5.11 2.50
C VAL A 280 3.45 3.68 2.06
N HIS A 281 4.44 3.02 2.67
CA HIS A 281 4.76 1.62 2.38
C HIS A 281 3.60 0.66 2.69
N LYS A 282 2.83 0.94 3.74
CA LYS A 282 1.68 0.11 4.11
C LYS A 282 0.42 0.39 3.29
N SER A 283 0.42 1.44 2.48
CA SER A 283 -0.69 1.76 1.58
C SER A 283 -0.54 1.15 0.18
N GLN A 284 0.57 0.45 -0.09
CA GLN A 284 0.76 -0.23 -1.38
C GLN A 284 -0.38 -1.22 -1.63
N GLY A 285 -0.88 -1.28 -2.86
CA GLY A 285 -2.04 -2.10 -3.23
C GLY A 285 -3.40 -1.58 -2.76
N SER A 286 -3.44 -0.47 -1.98
CA SER A 286 -4.69 0.15 -1.50
C SER A 286 -4.90 1.52 -2.11
N GLU A 287 -6.16 1.94 -2.22
CA GLU A 287 -6.55 3.29 -2.66
C GLU A 287 -7.62 3.86 -1.74
N PHE A 288 -7.63 5.18 -1.58
CA PHE A 288 -8.52 5.86 -0.65
C PHE A 288 -9.25 7.03 -1.35
N PRO A 289 -10.51 7.32 -1.00
CA PRO A 289 -11.23 8.46 -1.56
C PRO A 289 -10.49 9.79 -1.34
N ALA A 290 -9.96 10.03 -0.14
CA ALA A 290 -9.15 11.20 0.18
C ALA A 290 -7.86 10.81 0.88
N VAL A 291 -6.74 11.35 0.41
CA VAL A 291 -5.40 11.13 0.97
C VAL A 291 -4.82 12.44 1.47
N ILE A 292 -4.23 12.43 2.67
CA ILE A 292 -3.44 13.52 3.21
C ILE A 292 -2.00 13.02 3.38
N LEU A 293 -1.05 13.72 2.74
CA LEU A 293 0.38 13.42 2.77
C LEU A 293 1.12 14.49 3.61
N PRO A 294 1.47 14.20 4.87
CA PRO A 294 2.29 15.12 5.67
C PRO A 294 3.76 15.02 5.27
N VAL A 295 4.27 16.03 4.54
CA VAL A 295 5.63 16.08 4.00
C VAL A 295 6.37 17.30 4.57
N ALA A 296 6.37 17.47 5.90
CA ALA A 296 7.06 18.56 6.59
C ALA A 296 8.49 18.16 6.99
N GLN A 297 8.64 17.02 7.61
CA GLN A 297 9.92 16.48 8.08
C GLN A 297 10.07 15.04 7.62
N VAL A 298 10.91 14.83 6.59
CA VAL A 298 11.17 13.50 6.03
C VAL A 298 12.65 13.17 6.21
N PRO A 299 12.98 12.07 6.89
CA PRO A 299 14.37 11.63 7.03
C PRO A 299 15.04 11.44 5.66
N PRO A 300 16.34 11.78 5.49
CA PRO A 300 17.03 11.70 4.20
C PRO A 300 16.88 10.35 3.50
N ARG A 301 16.91 9.24 4.26
CA ARG A 301 16.74 7.88 3.74
C ARG A 301 15.37 7.58 3.15
N LEU A 302 14.34 8.36 3.52
CA LEU A 302 12.97 8.25 3.02
C LEU A 302 12.59 9.37 2.06
N CYS A 303 13.51 10.32 1.82
CA CYS A 303 13.31 11.48 0.96
C CYS A 303 13.64 11.12 -0.49
N TYR A 304 12.77 10.36 -1.18
CA TYR A 304 12.95 9.93 -2.57
C TYR A 304 11.64 9.89 -3.34
N ARG A 305 11.74 9.98 -4.67
CA ARG A 305 10.65 10.20 -5.62
C ARG A 305 9.54 9.15 -5.51
N ASN A 306 9.88 7.88 -5.54
CA ASN A 306 8.91 6.78 -5.54
C ASN A 306 8.02 6.77 -4.30
N LEU A 307 8.55 7.18 -3.13
CA LEU A 307 7.75 7.29 -1.91
C LEU A 307 6.66 8.36 -2.06
N PHE A 308 7.02 9.53 -2.58
CA PHE A 308 6.09 10.62 -2.78
C PHE A 308 5.07 10.29 -3.89
N TYR A 309 5.53 9.77 -5.01
CA TYR A 309 4.70 9.30 -6.12
C TYR A 309 3.68 8.27 -5.66
N THR A 310 4.13 7.20 -4.97
CA THR A 310 3.21 6.17 -4.43
C THR A 310 2.16 6.78 -3.51
N GLY A 311 2.55 7.71 -2.64
CA GLY A 311 1.60 8.37 -1.75
C GLY A 311 0.52 9.16 -2.50
N VAL A 312 0.89 9.93 -3.52
CA VAL A 312 -0.05 10.73 -4.34
C VAL A 312 -0.99 9.82 -5.12
N THR A 313 -0.48 8.75 -5.72
CA THR A 313 -1.27 7.82 -6.54
C THR A 313 -2.23 6.93 -5.74
N ARG A 314 -2.19 6.97 -4.40
CA ARG A 314 -3.21 6.30 -3.56
C ARG A 314 -4.52 7.06 -3.46
N ALA A 315 -4.59 8.31 -3.91
CA ALA A 315 -5.78 9.15 -3.85
C ALA A 315 -6.68 8.94 -5.07
N ARG A 316 -7.98 8.67 -4.82
CA ARG A 316 -8.98 8.51 -5.88
C ARG A 316 -9.71 9.80 -6.23
N LYS A 317 -10.06 10.63 -5.22
CA LYS A 317 -10.92 11.81 -5.39
C LYS A 317 -10.24 13.09 -4.91
N LEU A 318 -9.37 13.01 -3.90
CA LEU A 318 -8.72 14.17 -3.31
C LEU A 318 -7.35 13.80 -2.74
N CYS A 319 -6.33 14.57 -3.11
CA CYS A 319 -4.99 14.49 -2.55
C CYS A 319 -4.60 15.84 -1.94
N ILE A 320 -4.21 15.85 -0.66
CA ILE A 320 -3.67 17.03 0.01
C ILE A 320 -2.26 16.74 0.48
N VAL A 321 -1.29 17.50 -0.01
CA VAL A 321 0.07 17.50 0.48
C VAL A 321 0.19 18.62 1.52
N ALA A 322 0.44 18.26 2.79
CA ALA A 322 0.61 19.19 3.90
C ALA A 322 2.07 19.20 4.35
N GLY A 323 2.84 20.24 4.03
CA GLY A 323 4.25 20.23 4.37
C GLY A 323 5.07 21.31 3.70
N ARG A 324 6.38 21.06 3.56
CA ARG A 324 7.37 22.00 3.04
C ARG A 324 7.68 21.75 1.57
N ARG A 325 7.65 22.81 0.78
CA ARG A 325 7.94 22.75 -0.67
C ARG A 325 9.37 22.28 -0.95
N ASP A 326 10.35 22.73 -0.17
CA ASP A 326 11.75 22.31 -0.35
C ASP A 326 11.94 20.79 -0.09
N VAL A 327 11.18 20.21 0.85
CA VAL A 327 11.18 18.77 1.12
C VAL A 327 10.58 18.00 -0.07
N VAL A 328 9.44 18.45 -0.58
CA VAL A 328 8.79 17.86 -1.77
C VAL A 328 9.73 17.92 -2.99
N ASN A 329 10.32 19.09 -3.29
CA ASN A 329 11.25 19.22 -4.41
C ASN A 329 12.47 18.28 -4.26
N ARG A 330 12.97 18.11 -3.03
CA ARG A 330 14.06 17.18 -2.73
C ARG A 330 13.65 15.72 -2.95
N MET A 331 12.41 15.37 -2.57
CA MET A 331 11.89 14.04 -2.85
C MET A 331 11.77 13.79 -4.36
N MET A 332 11.21 14.73 -5.12
CA MET A 332 11.02 14.61 -6.55
C MET A 332 12.35 14.48 -7.32
N SER A 333 13.38 15.20 -6.91
CA SER A 333 14.71 15.12 -7.55
C SER A 333 15.52 13.89 -7.18
N ASN A 334 15.17 13.16 -6.10
CA ASN A 334 15.94 12.02 -5.61
C ASN A 334 15.42 10.69 -6.17
N VAL A 335 16.14 10.13 -7.15
CA VAL A 335 15.85 8.83 -7.81
C VAL A 335 16.72 7.68 -7.32
N ARG A 336 17.59 7.89 -6.32
CA ARG A 336 18.63 6.94 -5.92
C ARG A 336 18.11 5.58 -5.44
N GLN A 337 16.89 5.49 -4.93
CA GLN A 337 16.34 4.20 -4.49
C GLN A 337 15.94 3.26 -5.64
N ASN A 338 15.86 3.75 -6.87
CA ASN A 338 15.62 2.88 -8.03
C ASN A 338 16.86 2.07 -8.43
N LEU A 339 18.04 2.40 -7.85
CA LEU A 339 19.30 1.72 -8.12
C LEU A 339 19.43 0.48 -7.20
N ARG A 340 18.58 -0.53 -7.43
CA ARG A 340 18.75 -1.85 -6.83
C ARG A 340 19.48 -2.74 -7.83
N TYR A 341 20.55 -3.37 -7.39
CA TYR A 341 21.35 -4.24 -8.24
C TYR A 341 20.96 -5.70 -7.96
N SER A 342 20.19 -6.33 -8.83
CA SER A 342 19.92 -7.77 -8.75
C SER A 342 20.69 -8.58 -9.80
N GLY A 343 21.27 -7.91 -10.79
CA GLY A 343 21.94 -8.55 -11.92
C GLY A 343 20.99 -9.19 -12.94
N LEU A 344 19.65 -9.09 -12.75
CA LEU A 344 18.67 -9.71 -13.63
C LEU A 344 18.76 -9.20 -15.07
N ALA A 345 18.91 -7.90 -15.27
CA ALA A 345 19.03 -7.32 -16.61
C ALA A 345 20.22 -7.91 -17.36
N LYS A 346 21.39 -8.02 -16.69
CA LYS A 346 22.59 -8.62 -17.28
C LYS A 346 22.40 -10.11 -17.60
N LEU A 347 21.77 -10.87 -16.71
CA LEU A 347 21.48 -12.29 -16.96
C LEU A 347 20.50 -12.48 -18.11
N LEU A 348 19.54 -11.59 -18.29
CA LEU A 348 18.64 -11.61 -19.43
C LEU A 348 19.39 -11.31 -20.74
N GLU A 349 20.28 -10.33 -20.76
CA GLU A 349 21.14 -10.02 -21.91
C GLU A 349 22.04 -11.21 -22.30
N GLU A 350 22.62 -11.89 -21.32
CA GLU A 350 23.45 -13.08 -21.54
C GLU A 350 22.65 -14.30 -22.05
N ALA A 351 21.39 -14.44 -21.61
CA ALA A 351 20.53 -15.57 -21.95
C ALA A 351 19.81 -15.43 -23.30
N LEU A 352 19.56 -14.21 -23.75
CA LEU A 352 18.84 -13.89 -25.00
C LEU A 352 19.76 -13.04 -25.90
N PRO A 353 20.54 -13.63 -26.80
CA PRO A 353 21.35 -12.87 -27.74
C PRO A 353 20.47 -11.95 -28.62
N PRO A 354 20.96 -10.75 -28.98
CA PRO A 354 20.17 -9.67 -29.60
C PRO A 354 19.49 -10.03 -30.93
N GLU A 355 19.89 -11.06 -31.59
CA GLU A 355 19.32 -11.50 -32.87
C GLU A 355 17.92 -12.16 -32.77
N GLN A 356 17.44 -12.45 -31.56
CA GLN A 356 16.14 -13.11 -31.35
C GLN A 356 15.03 -12.19 -30.84
N VAL A 357 15.31 -10.91 -30.65
CA VAL A 357 14.34 -9.95 -30.11
C VAL A 357 13.73 -9.11 -31.23
N THR A 358 12.74 -9.66 -31.93
CA THR A 358 11.84 -8.87 -32.77
C THR A 358 10.77 -8.25 -31.86
N VAL A 359 11.04 -7.04 -31.35
CA VAL A 359 10.03 -6.24 -30.68
C VAL A 359 9.20 -5.53 -31.77
N GLU A 360 8.03 -6.07 -32.09
CA GLU A 360 7.03 -5.30 -32.82
C GLU A 360 6.61 -4.13 -31.92
N LYS A 361 7.00 -2.94 -32.30
CA LYS A 361 6.51 -1.70 -31.70
C LYS A 361 5.04 -1.54 -32.12
N ALA A 362 4.12 -1.83 -31.21
CA ALA A 362 2.71 -1.49 -31.33
C ALA A 362 2.47 -0.02 -30.99
#